data_4296e1e26a79fc2c54e9dc6c03069c8f
#
_entry.id   4296e1e26a79fc2c54e9dc6c03069c8f
#
_cell.length_a   1.000
_cell.length_b   1.000
_cell.length_c   1.000
_cell.angle_alpha   90.00
_cell.angle_beta   90.00
_cell.angle_gamma   90.00
#
_symmetry.space_group_name_H-M   'P 1'
#
loop_
_entity.id
_entity.type
_entity.pdbx_description
1 polymer ?
#
loop_
_entity_poly.entity_id
_entity_poly.type
_entity_poly.pdbx_seq_one_letter_code
_entity_poly.pdbx_strand_id
1 'polypeptide(L)'
;MKKMIIAVLMISAAAAAEARYIRVNQVGYLPGDTKIANLFSNENLGALTFSVLRASDDTVVLGPVSTGSNLGAYSGYTYHYRLNFSSLNTTGRYYIRLSDGTTNSYQFDIGACAYG
;
A
#
# COMPACT_ATOMS: atom_id res chain seq x y z
N MET A 1 24.03 18.12 -25.00
CA MET A 1 24.96 17.49 -24.58
C MET A 1 25.03 17.07 -23.20
N LYS A 2 25.29 17.88 -22.31
CA LYS A 2 25.41 17.42 -20.97
C LYS A 2 24.17 16.89 -20.43
N LYS A 3 23.04 17.21 -20.93
CA LYS A 3 21.81 16.76 -20.36
C LYS A 3 21.63 15.29 -20.43
N MET A 4 22.15 14.66 -21.44
CA MET A 4 21.94 13.27 -21.53
C MET A 4 22.53 12.52 -20.43
N ILE A 5 23.57 12.99 -19.88
CA ILE A 5 24.21 12.32 -18.81
C ILE A 5 23.33 12.20 -17.61
N ILE A 6 22.51 13.19 -17.40
CA ILE A 6 21.60 13.19 -16.28
C ILE A 6 20.59 12.08 -16.39
N ALA A 7 20.15 11.83 -17.60
CA ALA A 7 19.16 10.77 -17.77
C ALA A 7 19.71 9.43 -17.38
N VAL A 8 20.98 9.23 -17.59
CA VAL A 8 21.58 7.96 -17.22
C VAL A 8 21.55 7.77 -15.73
N LEU A 9 21.74 8.82 -14.97
CA LEU A 9 21.69 8.71 -13.55
C LEU A 9 20.32 8.33 -13.06
N MET A 10 19.31 8.79 -13.73
CA MET A 10 17.97 8.45 -13.33
C MET A 10 17.73 6.98 -13.42
N ILE A 11 18.26 6.36 -14.44
CA ILE A 11 18.08 4.95 -14.59
C ILE A 11 18.70 4.19 -13.45
N SER A 12 19.83 4.63 -13.00
CA SER A 12 20.47 4.00 -11.89
C SER A 12 19.61 4.07 -10.64
N ALA A 13 19.02 5.21 -10.41
CA ALA A 13 18.18 5.37 -9.26
C ALA A 13 16.98 4.46 -9.33
N ALA A 14 16.45 4.26 -10.50
CA ALA A 14 15.28 3.41 -10.64
C ALA A 14 15.57 1.97 -10.30
N ALA A 15 16.81 1.56 -10.36
CA ALA A 15 17.14 0.19 -10.04
C ALA A 15 17.21 -0.06 -8.54
N ALA A 16 17.17 0.97 -7.74
CA ALA A 16 17.24 0.79 -6.29
C ALA A 16 15.97 0.17 -5.76
N ALA A 17 16.10 -0.56 -4.69
CA ALA A 17 14.94 -1.17 -4.04
C ALA A 17 14.00 -0.10 -3.53
N GLU A 18 12.73 -0.42 -3.50
CA GLU A 18 11.75 0.51 -2.98
C GLU A 18 11.92 0.66 -1.48
N ALA A 19 11.82 1.88 -0.99
CA ALA A 19 11.93 2.15 0.43
C ALA A 19 10.66 1.75 1.17
N ARG A 20 9.52 1.70 0.48
CA ARG A 20 8.22 1.38 1.07
C ARG A 20 7.44 0.51 0.11
N TYR A 21 6.66 -0.41 0.68
CA TYR A 21 5.94 -1.36 -0.14
C TYR A 21 4.70 -1.84 0.62
N ILE A 22 3.55 -1.79 -0.03
CA ILE A 22 2.29 -2.29 0.55
C ILE A 22 1.92 -3.57 -0.17
N ARG A 23 1.78 -4.64 0.60
CA ARG A 23 1.36 -5.93 0.05
C ARG A 23 -0.10 -6.18 0.40
N VAL A 24 -0.92 -6.41 -0.60
CA VAL A 24 -2.33 -6.76 -0.44
C VAL A 24 -2.54 -8.19 -0.91
N ASN A 25 -3.66 -8.79 -0.52
CA ASN A 25 -4.05 -10.09 -1.02
C ASN A 25 -4.56 -9.91 -2.45
N GLN A 26 -3.78 -10.40 -3.42
CA GLN A 26 -4.12 -10.19 -4.82
C GLN A 26 -5.27 -11.08 -5.28
N VAL A 27 -5.59 -12.12 -4.53
CA VAL A 27 -6.79 -12.92 -4.80
C VAL A 27 -8.04 -12.13 -4.43
N GLY A 28 -7.93 -11.25 -3.43
CA GLY A 28 -9.03 -10.42 -2.97
C GLY A 28 -9.44 -10.72 -1.55
N TYR A 29 -10.47 -10.02 -1.09
CA TYR A 29 -10.99 -10.13 0.26
C TYR A 29 -12.49 -10.34 0.21
N LEU A 30 -13.02 -11.08 1.20
CA LEU A 30 -14.46 -11.21 1.35
C LEU A 30 -14.99 -10.08 2.23
N PRO A 31 -16.19 -9.56 1.97
CA PRO A 31 -16.68 -8.39 2.69
C PRO A 31 -16.70 -8.54 4.20
N GLY A 32 -17.09 -9.67 4.71
CA GLY A 32 -17.22 -9.86 6.15
C GLY A 32 -15.95 -10.28 6.86
N ASP A 33 -14.86 -10.46 6.14
CA ASP A 33 -13.63 -11.00 6.71
C ASP A 33 -12.74 -9.90 7.27
N THR A 34 -11.80 -10.31 8.11
CA THR A 34 -10.72 -9.44 8.52
C THR A 34 -9.84 -9.14 7.30
N LYS A 35 -9.60 -7.86 7.06
CA LYS A 35 -8.84 -7.44 5.89
C LYS A 35 -7.58 -6.72 6.34
N ILE A 36 -6.44 -7.30 6.04
CA ILE A 36 -5.14 -6.78 6.44
C ILE A 36 -4.25 -6.65 5.23
N ALA A 37 -3.60 -5.52 5.10
CA ALA A 37 -2.49 -5.34 4.18
C ALA A 37 -1.23 -5.15 5.01
N ASN A 38 -0.09 -5.46 4.44
CA ASN A 38 1.18 -5.33 5.13
C ASN A 38 2.00 -4.22 4.48
N LEU A 39 2.50 -3.31 5.31
CA LEU A 39 3.35 -2.22 4.87
C LEU A 39 4.76 -2.50 5.34
N PHE A 40 5.70 -2.50 4.42
CA PHE A 40 7.13 -2.71 4.71
C PHE A 40 7.88 -1.43 4.40
N SER A 41 8.84 -1.09 5.25
CA SER A 41 9.58 0.14 5.05
C SER A 41 10.96 0.04 5.67
N ASN A 42 11.90 0.79 5.11
CA ASN A 42 13.20 0.98 5.71
C ASN A 42 13.26 2.27 6.53
N GLU A 43 12.15 2.96 6.64
CA GLU A 43 12.02 4.17 7.43
C GLU A 43 10.89 4.04 8.43
N ASN A 44 10.99 4.74 9.54
CA ASN A 44 9.93 4.73 10.54
C ASN A 44 8.73 5.50 10.02
N LEU A 45 7.61 4.82 9.84
CA LEU A 45 6.39 5.41 9.29
C LEU A 45 5.28 5.57 10.33
N GLY A 46 5.62 5.56 11.62
CA GLY A 46 4.62 5.61 12.66
C GLY A 46 3.74 6.84 12.67
N ALA A 47 4.20 7.92 12.03
CA ALA A 47 3.42 9.15 11.96
C ALA A 47 2.53 9.23 10.72
N LEU A 48 2.59 8.25 9.84
CA LEU A 48 1.79 8.26 8.62
C LEU A 48 0.44 7.62 8.84
N THR A 49 -0.46 7.86 7.91
CA THR A 49 -1.76 7.21 7.86
C THR A 49 -1.93 6.56 6.50
N PHE A 50 -2.95 5.74 6.39
CA PHE A 50 -3.30 5.17 5.10
C PHE A 50 -4.78 5.41 4.82
N SER A 51 -5.14 5.38 3.55
CA SER A 51 -6.54 5.47 3.12
C SER A 51 -6.77 4.39 2.09
N VAL A 52 -8.02 3.93 1.98
CA VAL A 52 -8.44 3.02 0.92
C VAL A 52 -9.26 3.84 -0.07
N LEU A 53 -8.91 3.73 -1.34
CA LEU A 53 -9.55 4.51 -2.39
C LEU A 53 -10.22 3.57 -3.39
N ARG A 54 -11.34 4.05 -3.96
CA ARG A 54 -12.03 3.30 -5.01
C ARG A 54 -11.24 3.44 -6.30
N ALA A 55 -10.94 2.31 -6.93
CA ALA A 55 -10.09 2.32 -8.11
C ALA A 55 -10.70 3.06 -9.30
N SER A 56 -12.03 3.07 -9.39
CA SER A 56 -12.69 3.64 -10.57
C SER A 56 -12.62 5.16 -10.62
N ASP A 57 -12.58 5.84 -9.47
CA ASP A 57 -12.64 7.30 -9.45
C ASP A 57 -11.71 7.92 -8.41
N ASP A 58 -10.88 7.11 -7.74
CA ASP A 58 -9.92 7.58 -6.75
C ASP A 58 -10.58 8.28 -5.54
N THR A 59 -11.81 7.90 -5.23
CA THR A 59 -12.51 8.46 -4.09
C THR A 59 -12.06 7.73 -2.83
N VAL A 60 -11.76 8.48 -1.78
CA VAL A 60 -11.42 7.89 -0.48
C VAL A 60 -12.69 7.30 0.12
N VAL A 61 -12.67 6.00 0.38
CA VAL A 61 -13.82 5.31 0.97
C VAL A 61 -13.58 4.90 2.41
N LEU A 62 -12.32 4.91 2.84
CA LEU A 62 -11.97 4.62 4.23
C LEU A 62 -10.69 5.37 4.56
N GLY A 63 -10.67 6.02 5.70
CA GLY A 63 -9.47 6.68 6.19
C GLY A 63 -9.60 8.18 6.25
N PRO A 64 -8.54 8.85 6.71
CA PRO A 64 -7.24 8.26 7.02
C PRO A 64 -7.23 7.45 8.32
N VAL A 65 -6.44 6.39 8.33
CA VAL A 65 -6.30 5.50 9.48
C VAL A 65 -4.82 5.41 9.82
N SER A 66 -4.50 5.38 11.10
CA SER A 66 -3.11 5.26 11.53
C SER A 66 -2.50 3.95 11.01
N THR A 67 -1.23 4.00 10.63
CA THR A 67 -0.51 2.79 10.25
C THR A 67 -0.22 1.91 11.47
N GLY A 68 -0.40 2.44 12.67
CA GLY A 68 -0.19 1.67 13.88
C GLY A 68 1.27 1.60 14.29
N SER A 69 1.58 0.63 15.12
CA SER A 69 2.92 0.49 15.65
C SER A 69 3.79 -0.36 14.74
N ASN A 70 5.09 -0.07 14.78
CA ASN A 70 6.05 -0.89 14.08
C ASN A 70 6.06 -2.29 14.69
N LEU A 71 5.98 -3.32 13.87
CA LEU A 71 5.97 -4.71 14.30
C LEU A 71 7.34 -5.36 14.17
N GLY A 72 8.35 -4.61 13.78
CA GLY A 72 9.72 -5.11 13.70
C GLY A 72 10.16 -5.40 12.27
N ALA A 73 11.38 -5.89 12.14
CA ALA A 73 11.95 -6.18 10.84
C ALA A 73 11.30 -7.41 10.23
N TYR A 74 11.13 -7.38 8.91
CA TYR A 74 10.53 -8.50 8.22
C TYR A 74 10.87 -8.44 6.73
N SER A 75 11.23 -9.56 6.18
CA SER A 75 11.42 -9.72 4.73
C SER A 75 12.42 -8.72 4.14
N GLY A 76 13.48 -8.40 4.89
CA GLY A 76 14.51 -7.49 4.41
C GLY A 76 14.25 -6.02 4.70
N TYR A 77 13.11 -5.69 5.29
CA TYR A 77 12.79 -4.33 5.67
C TYR A 77 12.94 -4.16 7.18
N THR A 78 13.34 -2.96 7.59
CA THR A 78 13.57 -2.67 9.01
C THR A 78 12.28 -2.51 9.78
N TYR A 79 11.22 -2.03 9.13
CA TYR A 79 9.95 -1.74 9.77
C TYR A 79 8.81 -2.46 9.04
N HIS A 80 7.80 -2.84 9.80
CA HIS A 80 6.66 -3.56 9.26
C HIS A 80 5.40 -3.11 10.00
N TYR A 81 4.32 -2.88 9.26
CA TYR A 81 3.06 -2.40 9.82
C TYR A 81 1.90 -3.20 9.23
N ARG A 82 0.86 -3.37 10.02
CA ARG A 82 -0.37 -4.00 9.56
C ARG A 82 -1.42 -2.93 9.35
N LEU A 83 -1.96 -2.87 8.15
CA LEU A 83 -2.99 -1.91 7.80
C LEU A 83 -4.33 -2.64 7.81
N ASN A 84 -5.13 -2.36 8.83
CA ASN A 84 -6.40 -3.05 9.01
C ASN A 84 -7.52 -2.21 8.42
N PHE A 85 -8.16 -2.72 7.38
CA PHE A 85 -9.30 -2.05 6.76
C PHE A 85 -10.54 -2.94 6.78
N SER A 86 -10.68 -3.74 7.82
CA SER A 86 -11.78 -4.71 7.95
C SER A 86 -13.15 -4.05 7.98
N SER A 87 -13.23 -2.78 8.35
CA SER A 87 -14.51 -2.10 8.39
C SER A 87 -15.06 -1.76 7.01
N LEU A 88 -14.26 -1.88 5.96
CA LEU A 88 -14.73 -1.64 4.60
C LEU A 88 -15.32 -2.93 4.06
N ASN A 89 -16.63 -2.98 3.91
CA ASN A 89 -17.34 -4.19 3.50
C ASN A 89 -18.07 -4.07 2.17
N THR A 90 -17.94 -2.94 1.51
CA THR A 90 -18.62 -2.71 0.24
C THR A 90 -17.86 -3.37 -0.89
N THR A 91 -18.58 -4.13 -1.70
CA THR A 91 -18.01 -4.80 -2.87
C THR A 91 -17.46 -3.78 -3.85
N GLY A 92 -16.29 -4.06 -4.41
CA GLY A 92 -15.68 -3.18 -5.39
C GLY A 92 -14.19 -3.44 -5.52
N ARG A 93 -13.55 -2.61 -6.34
CA ARG A 93 -12.11 -2.67 -6.56
C ARG A 93 -11.47 -1.44 -5.95
N TYR A 94 -10.40 -1.65 -5.21
CA TYR A 94 -9.78 -0.62 -4.38
C TYR A 94 -8.27 -0.68 -4.43
N TYR A 95 -7.62 0.34 -3.88
CA TYR A 95 -6.20 0.31 -3.60
C TYR A 95 -5.93 1.13 -2.35
N ILE A 96 -4.76 0.94 -1.75
CA ILE A 96 -4.37 1.64 -0.53
C ILE A 96 -3.32 2.68 -0.89
N ARG A 97 -3.43 3.87 -0.29
CA ARG A 97 -2.47 4.95 -0.45
C ARG A 97 -2.02 5.43 0.92
N LEU A 98 -0.72 5.62 1.09
CA LEU A 98 -0.19 6.23 2.30
C LEU A 98 -0.32 7.74 2.22
N SER A 99 -0.27 8.39 3.38
CA SER A 99 -0.37 9.85 3.45
C SER A 99 0.83 10.57 2.85
N ASP A 100 1.88 9.86 2.47
CA ASP A 100 3.00 10.46 1.76
C ASP A 100 2.62 10.84 0.32
N GLY A 101 1.46 10.38 -0.15
CA GLY A 101 0.95 10.74 -1.47
C GLY A 101 1.59 9.99 -2.62
N THR A 102 2.59 9.16 -2.37
CA THR A 102 3.32 8.48 -3.43
C THR A 102 3.32 6.97 -3.32
N THR A 103 3.09 6.42 -2.12
CA THR A 103 3.12 4.97 -1.92
C THR A 103 1.72 4.41 -2.07
N ASN A 104 1.51 3.58 -3.09
CA ASN A 104 0.22 2.97 -3.38
C ASN A 104 0.38 1.46 -3.46
N SER A 105 -0.66 0.72 -3.06
CA SER A 105 -0.70 -0.71 -3.27
C SER A 105 -1.15 -1.01 -4.69
N TYR A 106 -1.02 -2.27 -5.10
CA TYR A 106 -1.73 -2.75 -6.27
C TYR A 106 -3.22 -2.75 -5.96
N GLN A 107 -4.03 -2.77 -6.99
CA GLN A 107 -5.48 -2.86 -6.83
C GLN A 107 -5.88 -4.25 -6.38
N PHE A 108 -6.98 -4.31 -5.62
CA PHE A 108 -7.52 -5.57 -5.13
C PHE A 108 -9.04 -5.49 -5.09
N ASP A 109 -9.69 -6.63 -5.01
CA ASP A 109 -11.15 -6.71 -5.00
C ASP A 109 -11.66 -7.06 -3.62
N ILE A 110 -12.82 -6.50 -3.26
CA ILE A 110 -13.63 -6.96 -2.14
C ILE A 110 -14.92 -7.45 -2.75
N GLY A 111 -15.26 -8.71 -2.53
CA GLY A 111 -16.49 -9.25 -3.11
C GLY A 111 -16.72 -10.68 -2.69
N ALA A 112 -17.98 -11.11 -2.83
CA ALA A 112 -18.38 -12.44 -2.39
C ALA A 112 -17.70 -13.56 -3.16
N CYS A 113 -17.24 -13.29 -4.38
CA CYS A 113 -16.60 -14.27 -5.22
C CYS A 113 -15.13 -13.96 -5.45
N ALA A 114 -14.47 -13.37 -4.45
CA ALA A 114 -13.09 -12.93 -4.60
C ALA A 114 -12.15 -14.05 -5.01
N TYR A 115 -12.47 -15.29 -4.60
CA TYR A 115 -11.60 -16.41 -4.91
C TYR A 115 -12.10 -17.28 -6.04
N GLY A 116 -13.24 -16.94 -6.59
CA GLY A 116 -13.89 -17.82 -7.54
C GLY A 116 -13.67 -17.47 -8.96
#